data_31fa6accc3c7446530ce7ce7a7b9c8a7
#
_entry.id   31fa6accc3c7446530ce7ce7a7b9c8a7
#
_cell.length_a   1.000
_cell.length_b   1.000
_cell.length_c   1.000
_cell.angle_alpha   90.00
_cell.angle_beta   90.00
_cell.angle_gamma   90.00
#
_symmetry.space_group_name_H-M   'P 1'
#
loop_
_entity.id
_entity.type
_entity.pdbx_description
1 polymer ?
#
loop_
_entity_poly.entity_id
_entity_poly.type
_entity_poly.pdbx_seq_one_letter_code
_entity_poly.pdbx_strand_id
1 'polypeptide(L)'
;LGKLHDSPIYIDETGSINPTDLRSRARRLARQFGGKLGLIVIDYLQLMNSSKDSDNRTTEISEISRSIKALAKELKVPIIALSQLSRKVEERTDKRPLMSDLRESGAIEQDADIILMMYREEYYKPDTQDKGVAEVIIGKHRNGPTGTVKLTFLNEYTKFVNCAQPGNY
;
A
#
# COMPACT_ATOMS: atom_id res chain seq x y z
N LEU A 1 7.77 -18.96 13.47
CA LEU A 1 7.13 -19.70 12.37
C LEU A 1 5.81 -20.35 12.78
N GLY A 2 5.70 -20.94 14.02
CA GLY A 2 4.50 -21.66 14.46
C GLY A 2 3.20 -20.85 14.43
N LYS A 3 3.24 -19.55 14.78
CA LYS A 3 2.05 -18.67 14.74
C LYS A 3 1.51 -18.38 13.32
N LEU A 4 2.34 -18.52 12.29
CA LEU A 4 1.92 -18.31 10.89
C LEU A 4 1.32 -19.58 10.27
N HIS A 5 1.74 -20.77 10.76
CA HIS A 5 1.30 -22.05 10.20
C HIS A 5 -0.21 -22.25 10.32
N ASP A 6 -0.79 -21.83 11.44
CA ASP A 6 -2.22 -21.97 11.73
C ASP A 6 -3.04 -20.70 11.38
N SER A 7 -2.39 -19.70 10.81
CA SER A 7 -3.07 -18.45 10.43
C SER A 7 -3.79 -18.63 9.09
N PRO A 8 -5.03 -18.14 8.93
CA PRO A 8 -5.79 -18.24 7.69
C PRO A 8 -5.26 -17.22 6.66
N ILE A 9 -4.01 -17.45 6.21
CA ILE A 9 -3.36 -16.65 5.17
C ILE A 9 -3.43 -17.41 3.86
N TYR A 10 -3.99 -16.76 2.84
CA TYR A 10 -4.08 -17.28 1.49
C TYR A 10 -3.21 -16.43 0.56
N ILE A 11 -2.27 -17.06 -0.16
CA ILE A 11 -1.37 -16.38 -1.10
C ILE A 11 -1.76 -16.78 -2.51
N ASP A 12 -1.97 -15.79 -3.37
CA ASP A 12 -2.19 -15.96 -4.81
C ASP A 12 -0.98 -15.41 -5.55
N GLU A 13 -0.21 -16.28 -6.18
CA GLU A 13 1.05 -15.96 -6.88
C GLU A 13 0.85 -15.61 -8.35
N THR A 14 -0.37 -15.29 -8.78
CA THR A 14 -0.63 -14.89 -10.16
C THR A 14 0.08 -13.57 -10.48
N GLY A 15 1.06 -13.62 -11.37
CA GLY A 15 1.94 -12.47 -11.69
C GLY A 15 1.25 -11.27 -12.34
N SER A 16 0.06 -11.47 -12.88
CA SER A 16 -0.74 -10.40 -13.47
C SER A 16 -2.21 -10.76 -13.34
N ILE A 17 -2.92 -10.03 -12.51
CA ILE A 17 -4.34 -10.25 -12.27
C ILE A 17 -5.14 -9.03 -12.70
N ASN A 18 -6.28 -9.23 -13.35
CA ASN A 18 -7.20 -8.14 -13.63
C ASN A 18 -8.25 -7.99 -12.51
N PRO A 19 -8.94 -6.84 -12.41
CA PRO A 19 -9.93 -6.60 -11.35
C PRO A 19 -11.10 -7.60 -11.33
N THR A 20 -11.48 -8.14 -12.48
CA THR A 20 -12.57 -9.11 -12.59
C THR A 20 -12.17 -10.44 -11.98
N ASP A 21 -10.97 -10.91 -12.26
CA ASP A 21 -10.42 -12.14 -11.69
C ASP A 21 -10.17 -11.99 -10.20
N LEU A 22 -9.60 -10.86 -9.77
CA LEU A 22 -9.44 -10.55 -8.35
C LEU A 22 -10.77 -10.64 -7.60
N ARG A 23 -11.82 -9.99 -8.14
CA ARG A 23 -13.17 -10.01 -7.55
C ARG A 23 -13.73 -11.43 -7.46
N SER A 24 -13.58 -12.20 -8.53
CA SER A 24 -14.04 -13.59 -8.62
C SER A 24 -13.38 -14.47 -7.57
N ARG A 25 -12.04 -14.37 -7.44
CA ARG A 25 -11.25 -15.13 -6.48
C ARG A 25 -11.56 -14.72 -5.05
N ALA A 26 -11.61 -13.42 -4.76
CA ALA A 26 -11.94 -12.91 -3.44
C ALA A 26 -13.35 -13.34 -2.98
N ARG A 27 -14.35 -13.31 -3.87
CA ARG A 27 -15.70 -13.82 -3.58
C ARG A 27 -15.73 -15.32 -3.28
N ARG A 28 -14.98 -16.09 -4.05
CA ARG A 28 -14.87 -17.55 -3.84
C ARG A 28 -14.24 -17.84 -2.48
N LEU A 29 -13.15 -17.15 -2.17
CA LEU A 29 -12.43 -17.31 -0.91
C LEU A 29 -13.31 -16.86 0.27
N ALA A 30 -13.98 -15.72 0.17
CA ALA A 30 -14.91 -15.26 1.20
C ALA A 30 -15.97 -16.31 1.53
N ARG A 31 -16.55 -16.96 0.52
CA ARG A 31 -17.53 -18.03 0.73
C ARG A 31 -16.95 -19.23 1.48
N GLN A 32 -15.70 -19.61 1.22
CA GLN A 32 -15.02 -20.68 1.95
C GLN A 32 -14.81 -20.36 3.43
N PHE A 33 -14.64 -19.09 3.77
CA PHE A 33 -14.46 -18.60 5.15
C PHE A 33 -15.75 -18.02 5.78
N GLY A 34 -16.90 -18.58 5.44
CA GLY A 34 -18.18 -18.18 6.04
C GLY A 34 -18.64 -16.77 5.66
N GLY A 35 -18.24 -16.28 4.49
CA GLY A 35 -18.65 -14.99 3.94
C GLY A 35 -17.80 -13.80 4.36
N LYS A 36 -16.69 -14.00 5.09
CA LYS A 36 -15.86 -12.92 5.61
C LYS A 36 -14.39 -13.11 5.27
N LEU A 37 -13.75 -12.02 4.83
CA LEU A 37 -12.29 -11.90 4.77
C LEU A 37 -11.88 -10.77 5.73
N GLY A 38 -10.74 -10.92 6.40
CA GLY A 38 -10.23 -9.91 7.32
C GLY A 38 -9.51 -8.76 6.62
N LEU A 39 -8.74 -9.09 5.57
CA LEU A 39 -7.90 -8.15 4.83
C LEU A 39 -7.58 -8.73 3.45
N ILE A 40 -7.47 -7.87 2.45
CA ILE A 40 -6.86 -8.19 1.15
C ILE A 40 -5.63 -7.29 0.97
N VAL A 41 -4.51 -7.88 0.56
CA VAL A 41 -3.28 -7.14 0.21
C VAL A 41 -2.95 -7.38 -1.26
N ILE A 42 -2.65 -6.30 -1.99
CA ILE A 42 -2.27 -6.33 -3.40
C ILE A 42 -0.84 -5.78 -3.53
N ASP A 43 0.08 -6.63 -3.96
CA ASP A 43 1.49 -6.27 -4.19
C ASP A 43 1.82 -6.49 -5.69
N TYR A 44 1.85 -5.47 -6.47
CA TYR A 44 1.47 -4.06 -6.35
C TYR A 44 0.61 -3.64 -7.56
N LEU A 45 -0.05 -2.48 -7.48
CA LEU A 45 -1.06 -2.05 -8.47
C LEU A 45 -0.56 -2.07 -9.93
N GLN A 46 0.70 -1.72 -10.16
CA GLN A 46 1.28 -1.64 -11.49
C GLN A 46 1.52 -3.01 -12.15
N LEU A 47 1.39 -4.12 -11.42
CA LEU A 47 1.38 -5.48 -11.98
C LEU A 47 -0.01 -5.91 -12.44
N MET A 48 -1.06 -5.22 -12.00
CA MET A 48 -2.40 -5.51 -12.46
C MET A 48 -2.61 -5.03 -13.91
N ASN A 49 -3.38 -5.78 -14.65
CA ASN A 49 -3.82 -5.40 -16.00
C ASN A 49 -5.28 -4.93 -15.98
N SER A 50 -5.62 -4.00 -16.85
CA SER A 50 -7.04 -3.72 -17.13
C SER A 50 -7.67 -4.91 -17.85
N SER A 51 -8.98 -5.09 -17.67
CA SER A 51 -9.76 -6.05 -18.44
C SER A 51 -10.07 -5.55 -19.86
N LYS A 52 -9.67 -4.34 -20.19
CA LYS A 52 -9.84 -3.71 -21.51
C LYS A 52 -8.49 -3.28 -22.04
N ASP A 53 -8.27 -3.45 -23.34
CA ASP A 53 -7.15 -2.85 -24.04
C ASP A 53 -7.28 -1.33 -23.96
N SER A 54 -6.47 -0.72 -23.13
CA SER A 54 -6.40 0.73 -22.95
C SER A 54 -5.02 1.20 -23.38
N ASP A 55 -4.96 2.06 -24.38
CA ASP A 55 -3.71 2.66 -24.85
C ASP A 55 -3.07 3.61 -23.84
N ASN A 56 -3.75 3.89 -22.73
CA ASN A 56 -3.29 4.84 -21.71
C ASN A 56 -3.24 4.21 -20.32
N ARG A 57 -2.03 4.06 -19.80
CA ARG A 57 -1.75 3.51 -18.47
C ARG A 57 -2.46 4.25 -17.33
N THR A 58 -2.62 5.57 -17.45
CA THR A 58 -3.35 6.39 -16.46
C THR A 58 -4.83 5.99 -16.36
N THR A 59 -5.45 5.74 -17.51
CA THR A 59 -6.84 5.27 -17.57
C THR A 59 -6.97 3.88 -16.96
N GLU A 60 -6.03 3.00 -17.27
CA GLU A 60 -5.98 1.63 -16.76
C GLU A 60 -5.87 1.61 -15.22
N ILE A 61 -4.93 2.36 -14.64
CA ILE A 61 -4.78 2.49 -13.18
C ILE A 61 -6.04 3.08 -12.54
N SER A 62 -6.70 4.01 -13.22
CA SER A 62 -7.95 4.61 -12.75
C SER A 62 -9.10 3.59 -12.69
N GLU A 63 -9.19 2.70 -13.67
CA GLU A 63 -10.19 1.62 -13.66
C GLU A 63 -9.89 0.58 -12.57
N ILE A 64 -8.62 0.21 -12.41
CA ILE A 64 -8.17 -0.71 -11.36
C ILE A 64 -8.50 -0.14 -9.98
N SER A 65 -8.16 1.13 -9.72
CA SER A 65 -8.42 1.79 -8.44
C SER A 65 -9.91 1.78 -8.08
N ARG A 66 -10.77 2.20 -9.02
CA ARG A 66 -12.23 2.18 -8.83
C ARG A 66 -12.77 0.79 -8.58
N SER A 67 -12.26 -0.20 -9.29
CA SER A 67 -12.67 -1.60 -9.14
C SER A 67 -12.29 -2.17 -7.78
N ILE A 68 -11.09 -1.86 -7.28
CA ILE A 68 -10.63 -2.24 -5.94
C ILE A 68 -11.50 -1.57 -4.87
N LYS A 69 -11.82 -0.29 -5.03
CA LYS A 69 -12.72 0.42 -4.11
C LYS A 69 -14.12 -0.20 -4.08
N ALA A 70 -14.64 -0.56 -5.24
CA ALA A 70 -15.94 -1.25 -5.34
C ALA A 70 -15.90 -2.62 -4.65
N LEU A 71 -14.83 -3.39 -4.84
CA LEU A 71 -14.64 -4.70 -4.20
C LEU A 71 -14.57 -4.59 -2.68
N ALA A 72 -13.81 -3.61 -2.15
CA ALA A 72 -13.72 -3.37 -0.70
C ALA A 72 -15.10 -3.10 -0.08
N LYS A 73 -15.90 -2.28 -0.75
CA LYS A 73 -17.30 -1.98 -0.31
C LYS A 73 -18.20 -3.21 -0.41
N GLU A 74 -18.12 -3.97 -1.50
CA GLU A 74 -18.93 -5.16 -1.74
C GLU A 74 -18.71 -6.23 -0.68
N LEU A 75 -17.43 -6.56 -0.43
CA LEU A 75 -17.06 -7.60 0.54
C LEU A 75 -17.01 -7.08 1.98
N LYS A 76 -17.13 -5.76 2.19
CA LYS A 76 -16.94 -5.10 3.49
C LYS A 76 -15.60 -5.47 4.13
N VAL A 77 -14.54 -5.47 3.34
CA VAL A 77 -13.18 -5.84 3.72
C VAL A 77 -12.22 -4.70 3.43
N PRO A 78 -11.29 -4.36 4.34
CA PRO A 78 -10.21 -3.43 4.01
C PRO A 78 -9.31 -4.02 2.94
N ILE A 79 -8.87 -3.18 2.00
CA ILE A 79 -7.90 -3.56 0.97
C ILE A 79 -6.70 -2.63 1.10
N ILE A 80 -5.52 -3.20 1.25
CA ILE A 80 -4.23 -2.50 1.17
C ILE A 80 -3.65 -2.78 -0.21
N ALA A 81 -3.45 -1.73 -0.99
CA ALA A 81 -2.81 -1.83 -2.29
C ALA A 81 -1.46 -1.10 -2.25
N LEU A 82 -0.39 -1.81 -2.56
CA LEU A 82 0.93 -1.21 -2.71
C LEU A 82 1.00 -0.50 -4.06
N SER A 83 1.67 0.63 -4.10
CA SER A 83 1.85 1.41 -5.32
C SER A 83 3.27 1.94 -5.40
N GLN A 84 3.86 1.83 -6.58
CA GLN A 84 5.16 2.40 -6.87
C GLN A 84 5.05 3.91 -7.08
N LEU A 85 5.98 4.66 -6.51
CA LEU A 85 6.10 6.09 -6.74
C LEU A 85 6.78 6.40 -8.08
N SER A 86 6.55 7.61 -8.60
CA SER A 86 7.26 8.13 -9.75
C SER A 86 8.75 8.26 -9.45
N ARG A 87 9.60 7.90 -10.41
CA ARG A 87 11.06 8.09 -10.31
C ARG A 87 11.48 9.56 -10.19
N LYS A 88 10.60 10.50 -10.51
CA LYS A 88 10.85 11.94 -10.34
C LYS A 88 11.16 12.33 -8.89
N VAL A 89 10.72 11.55 -7.91
CA VAL A 89 11.09 11.77 -6.50
C VAL A 89 12.61 11.67 -6.30
N GLU A 90 13.29 10.81 -7.07
CA GLU A 90 14.73 10.60 -7.00
C GLU A 90 15.54 11.78 -7.60
N GLU A 91 14.91 12.62 -8.40
CA GLU A 91 15.52 13.79 -9.04
C GLU A 91 15.50 15.04 -8.15
N ARG A 92 14.64 15.05 -7.12
CA ARG A 92 14.51 16.19 -6.21
C ARG A 92 15.60 16.20 -5.14
N THR A 93 15.92 17.40 -4.66
CA THR A 93 16.84 17.58 -3.51
C THR A 93 16.22 17.00 -2.23
N ASP A 94 14.94 17.30 -1.99
CA ASP A 94 14.15 16.63 -0.95
C ASP A 94 13.43 15.44 -1.56
N LYS A 95 13.85 14.24 -1.17
CA LYS A 95 13.32 12.96 -1.65
C LYS A 95 12.15 12.44 -0.82
N ARG A 96 11.60 13.27 0.09
CA ARG A 96 10.34 12.93 0.76
C ARG A 96 9.22 12.83 -0.25
N PRO A 97 8.49 11.71 -0.26
CA PRO A 97 7.41 11.51 -1.21
C PRO A 97 6.26 12.48 -0.97
N LEU A 98 5.69 12.95 -2.06
CA LEU A 98 4.51 13.81 -2.10
C LEU A 98 3.35 13.08 -2.78
N MET A 99 2.13 13.55 -2.58
CA MET A 99 0.95 13.00 -3.25
C MET A 99 1.09 13.01 -4.78
N SER A 100 1.72 14.05 -5.35
CA SER A 100 2.02 14.14 -6.78
C SER A 100 2.99 13.08 -7.32
N ASP A 101 3.69 12.36 -6.43
CA ASP A 101 4.60 11.27 -6.81
C ASP A 101 3.89 9.94 -6.99
N LEU A 102 2.63 9.84 -6.59
CA LEU A 102 1.77 8.74 -6.98
C LEU A 102 1.54 8.83 -8.49
N ARG A 103 2.36 8.13 -9.25
CA ARG A 103 2.39 8.18 -10.71
C ARG A 103 1.04 7.73 -11.30
N GLU A 104 0.54 8.51 -12.27
CA GLU A 104 -0.66 8.18 -13.06
C GLU A 104 -1.98 8.08 -12.25
N SER A 105 -2.08 8.80 -11.12
CA SER A 105 -2.97 8.40 -10.04
C SER A 105 -3.90 9.44 -9.44
N GLY A 106 -4.30 10.43 -10.19
CA GLY A 106 -5.41 11.30 -9.71
C GLY A 106 -6.62 10.48 -9.22
N ALA A 107 -6.85 9.30 -9.83
CA ALA A 107 -7.90 8.39 -9.40
C ALA A 107 -7.59 7.68 -8.07
N ILE A 108 -6.35 7.20 -7.86
CA ILE A 108 -5.95 6.60 -6.58
C ILE A 108 -6.15 7.62 -5.45
N GLU A 109 -5.72 8.86 -5.68
CA GLU A 109 -5.94 9.93 -4.71
C GLU A 109 -7.42 10.14 -4.38
N GLN A 110 -8.30 10.05 -5.36
CA GLN A 110 -9.75 10.21 -5.14
C GLN A 110 -10.37 9.00 -4.43
N ASP A 111 -10.02 7.79 -4.84
CA ASP A 111 -10.66 6.55 -4.41
C ASP A 111 -10.18 6.06 -3.04
N ALA A 112 -8.89 6.21 -2.73
CA ALA A 112 -8.34 5.77 -1.46
C ALA A 112 -8.89 6.56 -0.28
N ASP A 113 -9.19 5.88 0.82
CA ASP A 113 -9.56 6.53 2.08
C ASP A 113 -8.36 7.02 2.85
N ILE A 114 -7.24 6.28 2.75
CA ILE A 114 -5.96 6.58 3.39
C ILE A 114 -4.86 6.37 2.36
N ILE A 115 -3.90 7.28 2.35
CA ILE A 115 -2.66 7.14 1.57
C ILE A 115 -1.50 7.30 2.52
N LEU A 116 -0.69 6.27 2.60
CA LEU A 116 0.52 6.21 3.40
C LEU A 116 1.73 6.18 2.47
N MET A 117 2.67 7.07 2.69
CA MET A 117 3.92 7.10 1.95
C MET A 117 5.07 6.78 2.91
N MET A 118 5.97 5.90 2.48
CA MET A 118 7.09 5.45 3.28
C MET A 118 8.36 6.23 2.91
N TYR A 119 9.09 6.72 3.91
CA TYR A 119 10.35 7.40 3.70
C TYR A 119 11.38 6.98 4.73
N ARG A 120 12.63 6.82 4.30
CA ARG A 120 13.79 6.56 5.16
C ARG A 120 14.93 7.46 4.70
N GLU A 121 15.31 8.43 5.54
CA GLU A 121 16.39 9.35 5.18
C GLU A 121 17.74 8.65 5.03
N GLU A 122 18.01 7.67 5.88
CA GLU A 122 19.23 6.86 5.85
C GLU A 122 19.47 6.19 4.48
N TYR A 123 18.42 5.85 3.75
CA TYR A 123 18.54 5.27 2.42
C TYR A 123 19.21 6.23 1.42
N TYR A 124 18.95 7.52 1.57
CA TYR A 124 19.48 8.57 0.69
C TYR A 124 20.71 9.27 1.26
N LYS A 125 20.82 9.33 2.58
CA LYS A 125 21.90 10.00 3.33
C LYS A 125 22.42 9.07 4.43
N PRO A 126 23.44 8.24 4.15
CA PRO A 126 23.99 7.31 5.14
C PRO A 126 24.52 7.97 6.42
N ASP A 127 24.90 9.25 6.35
CA ASP A 127 25.44 10.01 7.50
C ASP A 127 24.37 10.81 8.26
N THR A 128 23.09 10.56 8.00
CA THR A 128 21.99 11.22 8.72
C THR A 128 22.03 10.94 10.22
N GLN A 129 21.50 11.88 11.02
CA GLN A 129 21.28 11.67 12.45
C GLN A 129 20.05 10.76 12.71
N ASP A 130 19.14 10.66 11.76
CA ASP A 130 17.91 9.83 11.83
C ASP A 130 18.17 8.38 11.35
N LYS A 131 19.31 7.78 11.76
CA LYS A 131 19.61 6.37 11.43
C LYS A 131 18.57 5.43 12.04
N GLY A 132 18.16 4.44 11.25
CA GLY A 132 17.16 3.47 11.67
C GLY A 132 15.76 4.04 11.83
N VAL A 133 15.52 5.30 11.41
CA VAL A 133 14.19 5.91 11.46
C VAL A 133 13.49 5.72 10.10
N ALA A 134 12.25 5.26 10.16
CA ALA A 134 11.33 5.26 9.03
C ALA A 134 10.16 6.21 9.32
N GLU A 135 9.81 7.02 8.34
CA GLU A 135 8.66 7.90 8.40
C GLU A 135 7.50 7.28 7.62
N VAL A 136 6.33 7.19 8.27
CA VAL A 136 5.05 6.87 7.63
C VAL A 136 4.30 8.19 7.48
N ILE A 137 4.30 8.72 6.27
CA ILE A 137 3.69 10.00 5.94
C ILE A 137 2.24 9.74 5.53
N ILE A 138 1.30 10.19 6.35
CA ILE A 138 -0.14 10.12 6.06
C ILE A 138 -0.49 11.29 5.16
N GLY A 139 -0.39 11.08 3.84
CA GLY A 139 -0.66 12.12 2.83
C GLY A 139 -2.14 12.39 2.62
N LYS A 140 -2.98 11.38 2.88
CA LYS A 140 -4.44 11.48 2.85
C LYS A 140 -5.05 10.65 3.96
N HIS A 141 -6.07 11.20 4.61
CA HIS A 141 -6.91 10.47 5.56
C HIS A 141 -8.33 11.03 5.52
N ARG A 142 -9.29 10.28 4.96
CA ARG A 142 -10.66 10.76 4.73
C ARG A 142 -11.38 11.16 6.01
N ASN A 143 -11.16 10.43 7.09
CA ASN A 143 -11.87 10.60 8.36
C ASN A 143 -10.94 10.95 9.53
N GLY A 144 -9.74 11.44 9.26
CA GLY A 144 -8.78 11.79 10.29
C GLY A 144 -7.71 12.77 9.81
N PRO A 145 -6.78 13.17 10.68
CA PRO A 145 -5.72 14.11 10.33
C PRO A 145 -4.67 13.46 9.43
N THR A 146 -4.02 14.28 8.64
CA THR A 146 -2.75 13.97 7.98
C THR A 146 -1.60 14.23 8.94
N GLY A 147 -0.41 13.69 8.65
CA GLY A 147 0.76 13.89 9.49
C GLY A 147 1.83 12.84 9.22
N THR A 148 2.83 12.78 10.08
CA THR A 148 3.92 11.83 9.96
C THR A 148 4.09 11.06 11.26
N VAL A 149 4.17 9.73 11.15
CA VAL A 149 4.48 8.83 12.26
C VAL A 149 5.89 8.30 12.05
N LYS A 150 6.75 8.46 13.06
CA LYS A 150 8.10 7.88 13.05
C LYS A 150 8.07 6.48 13.66
N LEU A 151 8.74 5.55 13.00
CA LEU A 151 8.96 4.17 13.43
C LEU A 151 10.47 3.89 13.44
N THR A 152 10.90 2.94 14.24
CA THR A 152 12.24 2.38 14.13
C THR A 152 12.24 1.26 13.10
N PHE A 153 13.17 1.30 12.15
CA PHE A 153 13.37 0.26 11.15
C PHE A 153 14.62 -0.56 11.47
N LEU A 154 14.41 -1.82 11.77
CA LEU A 154 15.47 -2.79 12.02
C LEU A 154 15.87 -3.41 10.67
N ASN A 155 16.93 -2.89 10.08
CA ASN A 155 17.36 -3.24 8.72
C ASN A 155 17.69 -4.74 8.57
N GLU A 156 18.36 -5.32 9.57
CA GLU A 156 18.74 -6.74 9.60
C GLU A 156 17.55 -7.70 9.50
N TYR A 157 16.37 -7.26 9.97
CA TYR A 157 15.15 -8.07 10.01
C TYR A 157 14.06 -7.55 9.06
N THR A 158 14.31 -6.47 8.33
CA THR A 158 13.31 -5.76 7.51
C THR A 158 12.03 -5.50 8.32
N LYS A 159 12.19 -5.03 9.57
CA LYS A 159 11.12 -4.96 10.55
C LYS A 159 10.92 -3.53 11.06
N PHE A 160 9.66 -3.12 11.10
CA PHE A 160 9.25 -1.87 11.75
C PHE A 160 8.85 -2.16 13.20
N VAL A 161 9.30 -1.30 14.12
CA VAL A 161 8.89 -1.32 15.52
C VAL A 161 8.58 0.11 15.97
N ASN A 162 7.85 0.25 17.07
CA ASN A 162 7.58 1.58 17.63
C ASN A 162 8.90 2.26 18.03
N CYS A 163 9.01 3.57 17.77
CA CYS A 163 10.09 4.35 18.34
C CYS A 163 9.99 4.31 19.88
N ALA A 164 11.12 4.17 20.55
CA ALA A 164 11.18 4.40 21.99
C ALA A 164 10.73 5.85 22.24
N GLN A 165 9.71 6.05 23.07
CA GLN A 165 9.35 7.39 23.51
C GLN A 165 10.50 7.95 24.35
N PRO A 166 11.00 9.17 24.06
CA PRO A 166 11.95 9.80 24.96
C PRO A 166 11.22 10.13 26.29
N GLY A 167 11.58 9.39 27.35
CA GLY A 167 11.27 9.79 28.71
C GLY A 167 10.00 9.23 29.32
N ASN A 168 10.11 8.04 29.88
CA ASN A 168 9.54 7.68 31.16
C ASN A 168 10.60 6.80 31.85
N TYR A 169 11.59 7.45 32.45
CA TYR A 169 12.46 6.88 33.49
C TYR A 169 12.06 7.48 34.81
#